data_57e53e1c8f067b8cb1a6e79f16e5ebca
#
_entry.id   57e53e1c8f067b8cb1a6e79f16e5ebca
#
_cell.length_a   1.000
_cell.length_b   1.000
_cell.length_c   1.000
_cell.angle_alpha   90.00
_cell.angle_beta   90.00
_cell.angle_gamma   90.00
#
_symmetry.space_group_name_H-M   'P 1'
#
loop_
_entity.id
_entity.type
_entity.pdbx_description
1 polymer ?
#
loop_
_entity_poly.entity_id
_entity_poly.type
_entity_poly.pdbx_seq_one_letter_code
_entity_poly.pdbx_strand_id
1 'polypeptide(L)'
;MLGFPIKTLNTIKRLLLRQQRQVEKNIKEVEADDPAKSPALAESSEPGTDSYIAYTHNKIVVVQNSLIQISSGIKKALSKMGKGTYGKCEKCGQKIELGRLLAMPIAQYCVACSKKAT
;
A
#
# COMPACT_ATOMS: atom_id res chain seq x y z
N MET A 1 -4.31 1.36 -23.94
CA MET A 1 -3.81 0.49 -22.86
C MET A 1 -3.74 -0.94 -23.37
N LEU A 2 -2.75 -1.62 -23.04
CA LEU A 2 -2.28 -2.96 -23.40
C LEU A 2 -3.33 -4.07 -23.71
N GLY A 3 -4.41 -3.74 -24.42
CA GLY A 3 -5.42 -4.72 -24.83
C GLY A 3 -6.39 -5.17 -23.73
N PHE A 4 -6.36 -4.56 -22.56
CA PHE A 4 -7.33 -4.89 -21.51
C PHE A 4 -8.71 -4.29 -21.83
N PRO A 5 -9.82 -5.03 -21.54
CA PRO A 5 -11.16 -4.48 -21.72
C PRO A 5 -11.38 -3.24 -20.83
N ILE A 6 -12.04 -2.24 -21.40
CA ILE A 6 -12.31 -0.99 -20.66
C ILE A 6 -13.12 -1.26 -19.39
N LYS A 7 -14.10 -2.16 -19.45
CA LYS A 7 -14.91 -2.51 -18.27
C LYS A 7 -14.06 -3.08 -17.15
N THR A 8 -13.11 -3.93 -17.49
CA THR A 8 -12.19 -4.54 -16.52
C THR A 8 -11.28 -3.47 -15.90
N LEU A 9 -10.74 -2.57 -16.72
CA LEU A 9 -9.90 -1.47 -16.23
C LEU A 9 -10.69 -0.55 -15.30
N ASN A 10 -11.94 -0.26 -15.62
CA ASN A 10 -12.79 0.57 -14.75
C ASN A 10 -13.08 -0.13 -13.41
N THR A 11 -13.27 -1.44 -13.43
CA THR A 11 -13.46 -2.22 -12.21
C THR A 11 -12.19 -2.17 -11.35
N ILE A 12 -11.03 -2.38 -11.94
CA ILE A 12 -9.74 -2.32 -11.24
C ILE A 12 -9.51 -0.92 -10.67
N LYS A 13 -9.81 0.12 -11.45
CA LYS A 13 -9.68 1.50 -10.99
C LYS A 13 -10.53 1.78 -9.76
N ARG A 14 -11.77 1.30 -9.76
CA ARG A 14 -12.66 1.45 -8.59
C ARG A 14 -12.11 0.72 -7.37
N LEU A 15 -11.55 -0.48 -7.56
CA LEU A 15 -10.92 -1.23 -6.48
C LEU A 15 -9.72 -0.45 -5.91
N LEU A 16 -8.88 0.10 -6.79
CA LEU A 16 -7.71 0.88 -6.37
C LEU A 16 -8.11 2.12 -5.58
N LEU A 17 -9.13 2.84 -6.03
CA LEU A 17 -9.61 4.03 -5.33
C LEU A 17 -10.18 3.68 -3.96
N ARG A 18 -10.90 2.55 -3.87
CA ARG A 18 -11.44 2.06 -2.60
C ARG A 18 -10.31 1.68 -1.65
N GLN A 19 -9.31 0.94 -2.14
CA GLN A 19 -8.16 0.54 -1.35
C GLN A 19 -7.38 1.75 -0.86
N GLN A 20 -7.22 2.76 -1.70
CA GLN A 20 -6.51 3.99 -1.32
C GLN A 20 -7.21 4.69 -0.15
N ARG A 21 -8.53 4.83 -0.22
CA ARG A 21 -9.30 5.44 0.88
C ARG A 21 -9.16 4.64 2.16
N GLN A 22 -9.22 3.32 2.06
CA GLN A 22 -9.07 2.45 3.23
C GLN A 22 -7.67 2.54 3.84
N VAL A 23 -6.64 2.54 3.01
CA VAL A 23 -5.25 2.67 3.46
C VAL A 23 -5.01 4.01 4.12
N GLU A 24 -5.50 5.10 3.54
CA GLU A 24 -5.35 6.44 4.13
C GLU A 24 -6.05 6.53 5.49
N LYS A 25 -7.23 5.93 5.61
CA LYS A 25 -7.95 5.84 6.87
C LYS A 25 -7.14 5.03 7.90
N ASN A 26 -6.58 3.89 7.49
CA ASN A 26 -5.78 3.05 8.37
C ASN A 26 -4.51 3.77 8.85
N ILE A 27 -3.87 4.55 7.99
CA ILE A 27 -2.70 5.35 8.37
C ILE A 27 -3.06 6.32 9.49
N LYS A 28 -4.19 7.02 9.36
CA LYS A 28 -4.65 7.96 10.39
C LYS A 28 -5.02 7.28 11.70
N GLU A 29 -5.70 6.12 11.62
CA GLU A 29 -6.08 5.36 12.81
C GLU A 29 -4.86 4.84 13.56
N VAL A 30 -3.88 4.30 12.84
CA VAL A 30 -2.64 3.79 13.44
C VAL A 30 -1.86 4.93 14.10
N GLU A 31 -1.80 6.10 13.46
CA GLU A 31 -1.15 7.27 14.03
C GLU A 31 -1.85 7.74 15.31
N ALA A 32 -3.18 7.73 15.32
CA ALA A 32 -3.95 8.13 16.50
C ALA A 32 -3.75 7.17 17.69
N ASP A 33 -3.46 5.91 17.41
CA ASP A 33 -3.22 4.88 18.44
C ASP A 33 -1.78 4.89 18.96
N ASP A 34 -0.90 5.74 18.43
CA ASP A 34 0.50 5.80 18.83
C ASP A 34 0.61 6.36 20.27
N PRO A 35 1.09 5.56 21.26
CA PRO A 35 1.21 6.02 22.63
C PRO A 35 2.23 7.15 22.80
N ALA A 36 3.19 7.31 21.88
CA ALA A 36 4.14 8.42 21.94
C ALA A 36 3.45 9.78 21.75
N LYS A 37 2.25 9.78 21.18
CA LYS A 37 1.45 11.00 20.96
C LYS A 37 0.39 11.20 22.04
N SER A 38 0.33 10.30 23.05
CA SER A 38 -0.63 10.42 24.15
C SER A 38 -0.05 11.29 25.27
N PRO A 39 -0.68 12.43 25.62
CA PRO A 39 -0.20 13.25 26.73
C PRO A 39 -0.21 12.52 28.06
N ALA A 40 -1.21 11.69 28.30
CA ALA A 40 -1.33 10.94 29.56
C ALA A 40 -0.17 9.98 29.77
N LEU A 41 0.26 9.27 28.71
CA LEU A 41 1.39 8.35 28.77
C LEU A 41 2.72 9.09 28.84
N ALA A 42 2.84 10.22 28.14
CA ALA A 42 4.05 11.04 28.14
C ALA A 42 4.34 11.62 29.52
N GLU A 43 3.30 11.88 30.32
CA GLU A 43 3.43 12.42 31.67
C GLU A 43 3.57 11.34 32.74
N SER A 44 3.42 10.06 32.38
CA SER A 44 3.51 8.95 33.34
C SER A 44 4.93 8.76 33.84
N SER A 45 5.07 8.61 35.15
CA SER A 45 6.36 8.30 35.79
C SER A 45 6.46 6.85 36.22
N GLU A 46 5.53 6.00 35.82
CA GLU A 46 5.55 4.58 36.16
C GLU A 46 6.74 3.85 35.53
N PRO A 47 7.42 2.93 36.27
CA PRO A 47 8.51 2.14 35.71
C PRO A 47 8.06 1.34 34.49
N GLY A 48 8.86 1.36 33.43
CA GLY A 48 8.59 0.63 32.20
C GLY A 48 7.71 1.35 31.20
N THR A 49 7.13 2.50 31.54
CA THR A 49 6.29 3.27 30.62
C THR A 49 7.08 3.72 29.39
N ASP A 50 8.30 4.20 29.57
CA ASP A 50 9.15 4.64 28.46
C ASP A 50 9.47 3.50 27.50
N SER A 51 9.76 2.32 28.04
CA SER A 51 10.03 1.12 27.22
C SER A 51 8.79 0.68 26.46
N TYR A 52 7.61 0.74 27.08
CA TYR A 52 6.34 0.41 26.45
C TYR A 52 6.05 1.39 25.29
N ILE A 53 6.21 2.68 25.54
CA ILE A 53 5.96 3.71 24.53
C ILE A 53 6.91 3.52 23.33
N ALA A 54 8.20 3.34 23.59
CA ALA A 54 9.19 3.16 22.53
C ALA A 54 8.91 1.89 21.71
N TYR A 55 8.62 0.77 22.36
CA TYR A 55 8.34 -0.50 21.68
C TYR A 55 7.09 -0.40 20.80
N THR A 56 6.00 0.14 21.36
CA THR A 56 4.74 0.25 20.64
C THR A 56 4.84 1.27 19.51
N HIS A 57 5.53 2.40 19.76
CA HIS A 57 5.78 3.41 18.73
C HIS A 57 6.55 2.81 17.55
N ASN A 58 7.59 2.03 17.82
CA ASN A 58 8.38 1.40 16.76
C ASN A 58 7.55 0.43 15.92
N LYS A 59 6.67 -0.34 16.54
CA LYS A 59 5.73 -1.20 15.82
C LYS A 59 4.80 -0.40 14.91
N ILE A 60 4.28 0.69 15.42
CA ILE A 60 3.37 1.57 14.68
C ILE A 60 4.08 2.19 13.48
N VAL A 61 5.33 2.63 13.65
CA VAL A 61 6.12 3.17 12.54
C VAL A 61 6.31 2.14 11.43
N VAL A 62 6.60 0.88 11.79
CA VAL A 62 6.74 -0.21 10.82
C VAL A 62 5.43 -0.42 10.04
N VAL A 63 4.29 -0.47 10.74
CA VAL A 63 2.97 -0.63 10.11
C VAL A 63 2.66 0.56 9.21
N GLN A 64 2.91 1.79 9.68
CA GLN A 64 2.69 3.00 8.88
C GLN A 64 3.52 2.98 7.61
N ASN A 65 4.80 2.59 7.69
CA ASN A 65 5.67 2.51 6.53
C ASN A 65 5.15 1.51 5.49
N SER A 66 4.64 0.36 5.95
CA SER A 66 4.02 -0.62 5.06
C SER A 66 2.78 -0.05 4.36
N LEU A 67 1.92 0.66 5.11
CA LEU A 67 0.72 1.28 4.56
C LEU A 67 1.07 2.39 3.56
N ILE A 68 2.11 3.18 3.85
CA ILE A 68 2.59 4.23 2.95
C ILE A 68 3.11 3.63 1.64
N GLN A 69 3.83 2.50 1.70
CA GLN A 69 4.30 1.81 0.51
C GLN A 69 3.14 1.29 -0.34
N ILE A 70 2.09 0.75 0.29
CA ILE A 70 0.89 0.31 -0.41
C ILE A 70 0.20 1.50 -1.07
N SER A 71 0.05 2.61 -0.35
CA SER A 71 -0.53 3.84 -0.89
C SER A 71 0.25 4.35 -2.10
N SER A 72 1.58 4.34 -2.02
CA SER A 72 2.45 4.73 -3.12
C SER A 72 2.25 3.82 -4.35
N GLY A 73 2.13 2.51 -4.12
CA GLY A 73 1.85 1.55 -5.20
C GLY A 73 0.51 1.80 -5.88
N ILE A 74 -0.51 2.13 -5.09
CA ILE A 74 -1.83 2.47 -5.63
C ILE A 74 -1.77 3.74 -6.48
N LYS A 75 -1.07 4.78 -6.01
CA LYS A 75 -0.90 6.03 -6.76
C LYS A 75 -0.17 5.79 -8.07
N LYS A 76 0.86 4.96 -8.07
CA LYS A 76 1.58 4.58 -9.29
C LYS A 76 0.67 3.86 -10.27
N ALA A 77 -0.14 2.91 -9.81
CA ALA A 77 -1.06 2.16 -10.65
C ALA A 77 -2.09 3.10 -11.29
N LEU A 78 -2.67 4.02 -10.51
CA LEU A 78 -3.61 4.99 -11.02
C LEU A 78 -2.98 5.93 -12.03
N SER A 79 -1.74 6.35 -11.79
CA SER A 79 -0.97 7.19 -12.73
C SER A 79 -0.74 6.45 -14.05
N LYS A 80 -0.37 5.17 -13.99
CA LYS A 80 -0.18 4.35 -15.18
C LYS A 80 -1.47 4.19 -15.98
N MET A 81 -2.61 4.08 -15.30
CA MET A 81 -3.91 4.06 -15.99
C MET A 81 -4.15 5.34 -16.78
N GLY A 82 -3.83 6.48 -16.19
CA GLY A 82 -3.96 7.77 -16.85
C GLY A 82 -3.03 7.92 -18.06
N LYS A 83 -1.83 7.29 -17.99
CA LYS A 83 -0.85 7.34 -19.09
C LYS A 83 -1.03 6.22 -20.11
N GLY A 84 -1.93 5.27 -19.86
CA GLY A 84 -2.15 4.14 -20.74
C GLY A 84 -1.09 3.04 -20.65
N THR A 85 -0.29 3.02 -19.59
CA THR A 85 0.79 2.04 -19.40
C THR A 85 0.49 1.00 -18.32
N TYR A 86 -0.72 1.03 -17.76
CA TYR A 86 -1.11 0.08 -16.73
C TYR A 86 -1.11 -1.35 -17.24
N GLY A 87 -0.59 -2.27 -16.43
CA GLY A 87 -0.57 -3.70 -16.76
C GLY A 87 0.67 -4.14 -17.53
N LYS A 88 1.66 -3.26 -17.68
CA LYS A 88 2.94 -3.60 -18.29
C LYS A 88 3.97 -3.93 -17.21
N CYS A 89 4.63 -5.09 -17.35
CA CYS A 89 5.70 -5.47 -16.43
C CYS A 89 6.86 -4.47 -16.53
N GLU A 90 7.32 -3.98 -15.40
CA GLU A 90 8.42 -3.00 -15.35
C GLU A 90 9.77 -3.60 -15.70
N LYS A 91 9.94 -4.92 -15.59
CA LYS A 91 11.19 -5.60 -15.92
C LYS A 91 11.29 -6.03 -17.37
N CYS A 92 10.32 -6.81 -17.85
CA CYS A 92 10.40 -7.41 -19.18
C CYS A 92 9.57 -6.68 -20.24
N GLY A 93 8.74 -5.73 -19.85
CA GLY A 93 7.88 -4.98 -20.76
C GLY A 93 6.69 -5.76 -21.30
N GLN A 94 6.52 -7.01 -20.89
CA GLN A 94 5.40 -7.83 -21.30
C GLN A 94 4.15 -7.49 -20.51
N LYS A 95 3.00 -7.89 -21.05
CA LYS A 95 1.72 -7.69 -20.39
C LYS A 95 1.64 -8.55 -19.12
N ILE A 96 1.21 -7.94 -18.01
CA ILE A 96 0.95 -8.68 -16.75
C ILE A 96 -0.36 -9.46 -16.93
N GLU A 97 -0.42 -10.68 -16.40
CA GLU A 97 -1.59 -11.53 -16.48
C GLU A 97 -2.81 -10.84 -15.81
N LEU A 98 -3.95 -10.88 -16.49
CA LEU A 98 -5.17 -10.23 -15.98
C LEU A 98 -5.60 -10.79 -14.61
N GLY A 99 -5.47 -12.10 -14.42
CA GLY A 99 -5.78 -12.72 -13.14
C GLY A 99 -4.93 -12.18 -11.99
N ARG A 100 -3.65 -11.91 -12.28
CA ARG A 100 -2.75 -11.30 -11.31
C ARG A 100 -3.17 -9.87 -10.97
N LEU A 101 -3.57 -9.09 -11.97
CA LEU A 101 -4.03 -7.71 -11.76
C LEU A 101 -5.36 -7.66 -11.00
N LEU A 102 -6.25 -8.62 -11.22
CA LEU A 102 -7.50 -8.69 -10.46
C LEU A 102 -7.25 -9.05 -9.00
N ALA A 103 -6.31 -9.96 -8.74
CA ALA A 103 -5.95 -10.35 -7.39
C ALA A 103 -5.06 -9.31 -6.71
N MET A 104 -4.19 -8.64 -7.48
CA MET A 104 -3.19 -7.70 -6.98
C MET A 104 -3.09 -6.50 -7.92
N PRO A 105 -4.03 -5.54 -7.81
CA PRO A 105 -4.09 -4.42 -8.75
C PRO A 105 -2.84 -3.54 -8.79
N ILE A 106 -2.02 -3.55 -7.74
CA ILE A 106 -0.78 -2.76 -7.69
C ILE A 106 0.43 -3.53 -8.25
N ALA A 107 0.23 -4.73 -8.81
CA ALA A 107 1.32 -5.53 -9.35
C ALA A 107 2.11 -4.77 -10.42
N GLN A 108 3.43 -4.75 -10.26
CA GLN A 108 4.35 -4.06 -11.17
C GLN A 108 5.08 -5.03 -12.08
N TYR A 109 5.07 -6.32 -11.76
CA TYR A 109 5.80 -7.36 -12.46
C TYR A 109 4.88 -8.52 -12.85
N CYS A 110 5.18 -9.15 -14.00
CA CYS A 110 4.48 -10.38 -14.37
C CYS A 110 4.91 -11.52 -13.43
N VAL A 111 4.17 -12.64 -13.47
CA VAL A 111 4.45 -13.78 -12.59
C VAL A 111 5.90 -14.26 -12.74
N ALA A 112 6.39 -14.37 -13.96
CA ALA A 112 7.76 -14.83 -14.22
C ALA A 112 8.80 -13.89 -13.61
N CYS A 113 8.66 -12.58 -13.79
CA CYS A 113 9.60 -11.60 -13.25
C CYS A 113 9.46 -11.47 -11.72
N SER A 114 8.26 -11.61 -11.21
CA SER A 114 8.01 -11.60 -9.77
C SER A 114 8.75 -12.75 -9.07
N LYS A 115 8.75 -13.94 -9.67
CA LYS A 115 9.50 -15.08 -9.13
C LYS A 115 11.00 -14.87 -9.17
N LYS A 116 11.51 -14.20 -10.19
CA LYS A 116 12.94 -13.90 -10.32
C LYS A 116 13.39 -12.79 -9.35
N ALA A 117 12.47 -11.94 -8.91
CA ALA A 117 12.79 -10.84 -8.01
C ALA A 117 12.96 -11.30 -6.54
N THR A 118 12.54 -12.52 -6.23
CA THR A 118 12.73 -13.12 -4.93
C THR A 118 13.89 -14.09 -4.97
#